data_f29272a0e2dc2a3879795d978a25bd74
#
_entry.id   f29272a0e2dc2a3879795d978a25bd74
#
_cell.length_a   1.000
_cell.length_b   1.000
_cell.length_c   1.000
_cell.angle_alpha   90.00
_cell.angle_beta   90.00
_cell.angle_gamma   90.00
#
_symmetry.space_group_name_H-M   'P 1'
#
loop_
_entity.id
_entity.type
_entity.pdbx_description
1 polymer ?
#
loop_
_entity_poly.entity_id
_entity_poly.type
_entity_poly.pdbx_seq_one_letter_code
_entity_poly.pdbx_strand_id
1 'polypeptide(L)' 'MMAIPEAQLLPLKADAHGVIRVAGTRVTLDTIVEVFNDGASAEEISHRYSVVSLADVYAVIGYYLHNT' A
#
# COMPACT_ATOMS: atom_id res chain seq x y z
N MET A 1 3.90 -12.27 23.50
CA MET A 1 4.68 -12.37 22.27
C MET A 1 3.74 -12.48 21.07
N MET A 2 4.02 -11.72 20.04
CA MET A 2 3.17 -11.71 18.86
C MET A 2 3.51 -12.91 17.97
N ALA A 3 2.48 -13.64 17.51
CA ALA A 3 2.68 -14.72 16.58
C ALA A 3 3.00 -14.16 15.20
N ILE A 4 3.90 -14.82 14.47
CA ILE A 4 4.22 -14.45 13.11
C ILE A 4 3.38 -15.33 12.18
N PRO A 5 2.49 -14.73 11.37
CA PRO A 5 1.69 -15.52 10.43
C PRO A 5 2.58 -16.14 9.35
N GLU A 6 2.22 -17.32 8.88
CA GLU A 6 2.94 -17.98 7.79
C GLU A 6 2.79 -17.23 6.48
N ALA A 7 1.64 -16.58 6.28
CA ALA A 7 1.40 -15.75 5.12
C ALA A 7 0.57 -14.55 5.54
N GLN A 8 1.01 -13.37 5.14
CA GLN A 8 0.25 -12.15 5.36
C GLN A 8 -0.22 -11.64 4.02
N LEU A 9 -1.55 -11.49 3.89
CA LEU A 9 -2.13 -11.00 2.66
C LEU A 9 -1.82 -9.50 2.49
N LEU A 10 -1.32 -9.14 1.32
CA LEU A 10 -1.11 -7.75 0.99
C LEU A 10 -2.45 -7.09 0.70
N PRO A 11 -2.64 -5.82 1.07
CA PRO A 11 -3.88 -5.11 0.77
C PRO A 11 -3.90 -4.62 -0.68
N LEU A 12 -3.64 -5.51 -1.62
CA LEU A 12 -3.59 -5.19 -3.05
C LEU A 12 -4.54 -6.11 -3.80
N LYS A 13 -5.31 -5.53 -4.72
CA LYS A 13 -6.26 -6.28 -5.51
C LYS A 13 -6.38 -5.67 -6.90
N ALA A 14 -6.26 -6.50 -7.94
CA ALA A 14 -6.47 -6.06 -9.31
C ALA A 14 -7.97 -5.93 -9.56
N ASP A 15 -8.38 -4.84 -10.21
CA ASP A 15 -9.77 -4.67 -10.61
C ASP A 15 -10.02 -5.30 -12.00
N ALA A 16 -11.22 -5.09 -12.54
CA ALA A 16 -11.62 -5.67 -13.82
C ALA A 16 -10.76 -5.20 -15.01
N HIS A 17 -10.09 -4.07 -14.84
CA HIS A 17 -9.22 -3.49 -15.86
C HIS A 17 -7.74 -3.77 -15.61
N GLY A 18 -7.42 -4.60 -14.62
CA GLY A 18 -6.04 -4.92 -14.28
C GLY A 18 -5.33 -3.86 -13.45
N VAL A 19 -6.01 -2.82 -13.02
CA VAL A 19 -5.43 -1.80 -12.15
C VAL A 19 -5.34 -2.35 -10.73
N ILE A 20 -4.17 -2.24 -10.12
CA ILE A 20 -3.95 -2.73 -8.75
C ILE A 20 -4.32 -1.62 -7.77
N ARG A 21 -5.35 -1.89 -6.96
CA ARG A 21 -5.87 -0.95 -5.97
C ARG A 21 -5.51 -1.38 -4.57
N VAL A 22 -5.38 -0.39 -3.68
CA VAL A 22 -5.04 -0.64 -2.28
C VAL A 22 -6.32 -0.82 -1.48
N ALA A 23 -6.45 -1.99 -0.83
CA ALA A 23 -7.56 -2.31 0.09
C ALA A 23 -8.95 -2.07 -0.52
N GLY A 24 -9.10 -2.27 -1.83
CA GLY A 24 -10.38 -2.07 -2.51
C GLY A 24 -10.81 -0.61 -2.62
N THR A 25 -9.92 0.33 -2.34
CA THR A 25 -10.20 1.76 -2.48
C THR A 25 -9.92 2.22 -3.90
N ARG A 26 -10.19 3.51 -4.16
CA ARG A 26 -9.80 4.13 -5.43
C ARG A 26 -8.30 4.41 -5.54
N VAL A 27 -7.57 4.29 -4.43
CA VAL A 27 -6.14 4.56 -4.41
C VAL A 27 -5.41 3.38 -5.02
N THR A 28 -4.55 3.65 -6.00
CA THR A 28 -3.82 2.60 -6.72
C THR A 28 -2.44 2.39 -6.13
N LEU A 29 -1.87 1.21 -6.40
CA LEU A 29 -0.48 0.92 -6.04
C LEU A 29 0.45 1.97 -6.65
N ASP A 30 0.26 2.31 -7.93
CA ASP A 30 1.11 3.27 -8.62
C ASP A 30 1.07 4.64 -7.95
N THR A 31 -0.09 5.07 -7.47
CA THR A 31 -0.21 6.34 -6.75
C THR A 31 0.64 6.35 -5.49
N ILE A 32 0.58 5.29 -4.69
CA ILE A 32 1.37 5.20 -3.45
C ILE A 32 2.86 5.21 -3.77
N VAL A 33 3.28 4.42 -4.76
CA VAL A 33 4.69 4.33 -5.15
C VAL A 33 5.20 5.68 -5.64
N GLU A 34 4.42 6.37 -6.47
CA GLU A 34 4.80 7.67 -7.02
C GLU A 34 5.01 8.71 -5.92
N VAL A 35 4.05 8.80 -4.99
CA VAL A 35 4.13 9.76 -3.89
C VAL A 35 5.28 9.42 -2.96
N PHE A 36 5.52 8.13 -2.70
CA PHE A 36 6.63 7.68 -1.89
C PHE A 36 7.97 8.07 -2.55
N ASN A 37 8.11 7.86 -3.85
CA ASN A 37 9.33 8.22 -4.57
C ASN A 37 9.55 9.73 -4.65
N ASP A 38 8.50 10.51 -4.51
CA ASP A 38 8.60 11.96 -4.43
C ASP A 38 9.05 12.45 -3.05
N GLY A 39 9.26 11.54 -2.12
CA GLY A 39 9.82 11.86 -0.81
C GLY A 39 8.83 11.88 0.34
N ALA A 40 7.57 11.53 0.12
CA ALA A 40 6.59 11.51 1.19
C ALA A 40 6.83 10.32 2.12
N SER A 41 6.61 10.53 3.42
CA SER A 41 6.64 9.45 4.40
C SER A 41 5.33 8.65 4.33
N ALA A 42 5.33 7.46 4.94
CA ALA A 42 4.12 6.65 5.03
C ALA A 42 3.00 7.42 5.76
N GLU A 43 3.36 8.17 6.80
CA GLU A 43 2.40 8.97 7.56
C GLU A 43 1.78 10.07 6.70
N GLU A 44 2.59 10.74 5.89
CA GLU A 44 2.09 11.77 4.98
C GLU A 44 1.16 11.17 3.93
N ILE A 45 1.50 10.00 3.40
CA ILE A 45 0.68 9.31 2.42
C ILE A 45 -0.67 8.94 3.02
N SER A 46 -0.67 8.36 4.21
CA SER A 46 -1.90 7.99 4.91
C SER A 46 -2.76 9.22 5.21
N HIS A 47 -2.14 10.33 5.57
CA HIS A 47 -2.86 11.58 5.82
C HIS A 47 -3.50 12.11 4.54
N ARG A 48 -2.77 12.05 3.43
CA ARG A 48 -3.25 12.56 2.13
C ARG A 48 -4.36 11.68 1.55
N TYR A 49 -4.23 10.37 1.72
CA TYR A 49 -5.19 9.39 1.21
C TYR A 49 -5.85 8.68 2.39
N SER A 50 -6.74 9.38 3.08
CA SER A 50 -7.29 8.92 4.36
C SER A 50 -8.14 7.65 4.26
N VAL A 51 -8.53 7.24 3.05
CA VAL A 51 -9.24 5.96 2.86
C VAL A 51 -8.31 4.76 2.98
N VAL A 52 -6.98 4.99 2.99
CA VAL A 52 -5.99 3.94 3.15
C VAL A 52 -5.38 4.07 4.54
N SER A 53 -5.42 2.99 5.33
CA SER A 53 -4.86 3.01 6.67
C SER A 53 -3.34 3.12 6.63
N LEU A 54 -2.75 3.64 7.70
CA LEU A 54 -1.29 3.71 7.82
C LEU A 54 -0.65 2.33 7.72
N ALA A 55 -1.27 1.31 8.31
CA ALA A 55 -0.77 -0.06 8.22
C ALA A 55 -0.72 -0.55 6.79
N ASP A 56 -1.75 -0.23 6.00
CA ASP A 56 -1.79 -0.63 4.59
C ASP A 56 -0.76 0.13 3.77
N VAL A 57 -0.52 1.41 4.08
CA VAL A 57 0.52 2.18 3.40
C VAL A 57 1.88 1.54 3.64
N TYR A 58 2.19 1.18 4.89
CA TYR A 58 3.46 0.49 5.20
C TYR A 58 3.58 -0.84 4.48
N ALA A 59 2.48 -1.61 4.42
CA ALA A 59 2.49 -2.90 3.74
C ALA A 59 2.78 -2.74 2.24
N VAL A 60 2.17 -1.74 1.62
CA VAL A 60 2.39 -1.47 0.19
C VAL A 60 3.82 -1.02 -0.08
N ILE A 61 4.35 -0.13 0.75
CA ILE A 61 5.73 0.34 0.60
C ILE A 61 6.69 -0.83 0.77
N GLY A 62 6.47 -1.67 1.78
CA GLY A 62 7.30 -2.85 2.00
C GLY A 62 7.29 -3.78 0.81
N TYR A 63 6.12 -4.03 0.25
CA TYR A 63 5.98 -4.85 -0.95
C TYR A 63 6.77 -4.26 -2.13
N TYR A 64 6.62 -2.95 -2.34
CA TYR A 64 7.32 -2.26 -3.42
C TYR A 64 8.84 -2.39 -3.27
N LEU A 65 9.34 -2.14 -2.06
CA LEU A 65 10.78 -2.20 -1.81
C LEU A 65 11.34 -3.61 -1.97
N HIS A 66 10.53 -4.64 -1.69
CA HIS A 66 10.94 -6.03 -1.89
C HIS A 66 10.98 -6.44 -3.36
N ASN A 67 10.30 -5.71 -4.22
CA ASN A 67 10.10 -6.10 -5.62
C ASN A 67 10.70 -5.10 -6.61
N THR A 68 11.63 -4.31 -6.16
CA THR A 68 12.37 -3.39 -7.04
C THR A 68 13.66 -3.98 -7.53
#